data_2f47b09adfd2c70413c930596fcbe140
#
_entry.id   2f47b09adfd2c70413c930596fcbe140
#
_cell.length_a   1.000
_cell.length_b   1.000
_cell.length_c   1.000
_cell.angle_alpha   90.00
_cell.angle_beta   90.00
_cell.angle_gamma   90.00
#
_symmetry.space_group_name_H-M   'P 1'
#
loop_
_entity.id
_entity.type
_entity.pdbx_description
1 polymer ?
#
loop_
_entity_poly.entity_id
_entity_poly.type
_entity_poly.pdbx_seq_one_letter_code
_entity_poly.pdbx_strand_id
1 'polypeptide(L)'
;KDKLDLPENGVDQALQALIENHPEAKVNSIDGVKFDLDEGWVHLRRSNTEPIIRVYAESDSADSAKKLAGRFKAELLSLLS
;
A
#
# COMPACT_ATOMS: atom_id res chain seq x y z
N LYS A 1 10.21 3.10 4.40
CA LYS A 1 9.05 3.46 5.24
C LYS A 1 8.48 4.79 4.83
N ASP A 2 7.19 4.84 4.71
CA ASP A 2 6.50 6.05 4.33
C ASP A 2 5.13 6.09 4.98
N LYS A 3 4.49 7.24 4.99
CA LYS A 3 3.14 7.34 5.54
C LYS A 3 2.31 8.31 4.73
N LEU A 4 0.99 8.10 4.75
CA LEU A 4 0.01 8.94 4.09
C LEU A 4 -1.05 9.36 5.08
N ASP A 5 -1.47 10.61 4.99
CA ASP A 5 -2.65 11.07 5.71
C ASP A 5 -3.90 10.51 5.03
N LEU A 6 -4.88 10.09 5.84
CA LEU A 6 -6.08 9.46 5.34
C LEU A 6 -7.30 10.33 5.53
N PRO A 7 -8.24 10.34 4.58
CA PRO A 7 -9.56 10.89 4.81
C PRO A 7 -10.33 10.00 5.80
N GLU A 8 -11.37 10.53 6.39
CA GLU A 8 -12.17 9.78 7.37
C GLU A 8 -12.88 8.57 6.76
N ASN A 9 -13.26 8.66 5.49
CA ASN A 9 -14.04 7.65 4.81
C ASN A 9 -13.37 7.19 3.52
N GLY A 10 -13.71 5.99 3.08
CA GLY A 10 -13.30 5.48 1.78
C GLY A 10 -11.99 4.72 1.77
N VAL A 11 -11.29 4.64 2.90
CA VAL A 11 -10.00 3.95 2.95
C VAL A 11 -10.13 2.47 2.63
N ASP A 12 -11.10 1.80 3.23
CA ASP A 12 -11.29 0.36 3.01
C ASP A 12 -11.67 0.09 1.56
N GLN A 13 -12.50 0.94 0.97
CA GLN A 13 -12.88 0.82 -0.43
C GLN A 13 -11.68 1.07 -1.35
N ALA A 14 -10.85 2.05 -1.01
CA ALA A 14 -9.64 2.34 -1.79
C ALA A 14 -8.65 1.19 -1.73
N LEU A 15 -8.46 0.58 -0.55
CA LEU A 15 -7.59 -0.58 -0.41
C LEU A 15 -8.12 -1.77 -1.20
N GLN A 16 -9.43 -1.99 -1.19
CA GLN A 16 -10.05 -3.06 -1.97
C GLN A 16 -9.85 -2.82 -3.48
N ALA A 17 -10.03 -1.59 -3.94
CA ALA A 17 -9.81 -1.24 -5.35
C ALA A 17 -8.34 -1.44 -5.73
N LEU A 18 -7.42 -1.12 -4.81
CA LEU A 18 -6.00 -1.32 -5.05
C LEU A 18 -5.68 -2.81 -5.22
N ILE A 19 -6.30 -3.66 -4.39
CA ILE A 19 -6.15 -5.12 -4.53
C ILE A 19 -6.64 -5.58 -5.91
N GLU A 20 -7.77 -5.07 -6.35
CA GLU A 20 -8.35 -5.44 -7.63
C GLU A 20 -7.50 -4.97 -8.82
N ASN A 21 -6.77 -3.87 -8.64
CA ASN A 21 -5.87 -3.35 -9.67
C ASN A 21 -4.58 -4.15 -9.82
N HIS A 22 -4.30 -5.06 -8.89
CA HIS A 22 -3.08 -5.87 -8.90
C HIS A 22 -3.40 -7.36 -8.80
N PRO A 23 -4.09 -7.93 -9.82
CA PRO A 23 -4.44 -9.35 -9.79
C PRO A 23 -3.23 -10.27 -9.87
N GLU A 24 -2.08 -9.74 -10.35
CA GLU A 24 -0.83 -10.50 -10.43
C GLU A 24 -0.18 -10.69 -9.06
N ALA A 25 -0.53 -9.87 -8.08
CA ALA A 25 0.08 -9.92 -6.75
C ALA A 25 -0.62 -10.93 -5.86
N LYS A 26 0.16 -11.55 -4.98
CA LYS A 26 -0.42 -12.34 -3.88
C LYS A 26 -0.73 -11.36 -2.76
N VAL A 27 -1.97 -11.32 -2.34
CA VAL A 27 -2.43 -10.36 -1.33
C VAL A 27 -2.70 -11.08 -0.02
N ASN A 28 -2.15 -10.54 1.07
CA ASN A 28 -2.42 -11.00 2.42
C ASN A 28 -3.00 -9.83 3.20
N SER A 29 -4.17 -10.00 3.76
CA SER A 29 -4.88 -8.92 4.46
C SER A 29 -5.09 -9.19 5.96
N ILE A 30 -4.29 -10.06 6.55
CA ILE A 30 -4.43 -10.40 7.97
C ILE A 30 -4.06 -9.21 8.85
N ASP A 31 -2.95 -8.53 8.55
CA ASP A 31 -2.48 -7.38 9.32
C ASP A 31 -2.15 -6.27 8.34
N GLY A 32 -3.16 -5.49 7.97
CA GLY A 32 -3.03 -4.55 6.88
C GLY A 32 -3.17 -5.27 5.55
N VAL A 33 -2.63 -4.69 4.49
CA VAL A 33 -2.68 -5.30 3.15
C VAL A 33 -1.27 -5.41 2.61
N LYS A 34 -0.82 -6.62 2.36
CA LYS A 34 0.50 -6.89 1.82
C LYS A 34 0.37 -7.43 0.39
N PHE A 35 1.10 -6.81 -0.52
CA PHE A 35 1.15 -7.21 -1.93
C PHE A 35 2.50 -7.86 -2.20
N ASP A 36 2.50 -9.15 -2.49
CA ASP A 36 3.70 -9.86 -2.90
C ASP A 36 3.79 -9.87 -4.41
N LEU A 37 4.88 -9.32 -4.93
CA LEU A 37 5.13 -9.15 -6.36
C LEU A 37 6.45 -9.83 -6.72
N ASP A 38 6.68 -10.04 -8.02
CA ASP A 38 7.94 -10.62 -8.48
C ASP A 38 9.15 -9.75 -8.11
N GLU A 39 8.98 -8.45 -8.12
CA GLU A 39 10.05 -7.47 -7.85
C GLU A 39 10.25 -7.18 -6.37
N GLY A 40 9.34 -7.64 -5.49
CA GLY A 40 9.42 -7.40 -4.06
C GLY A 40 8.03 -7.39 -3.44
N TRP A 41 7.91 -6.73 -2.30
CA TRP A 41 6.60 -6.63 -1.65
C TRP A 41 6.34 -5.22 -1.13
N VAL A 42 5.05 -4.90 -1.00
CA VAL A 42 4.57 -3.65 -0.40
C VAL A 42 3.54 -3.99 0.66
N HIS A 43 3.68 -3.41 1.83
CA HIS A 43 2.75 -3.60 2.94
C HIS A 43 2.17 -2.25 3.34
N LEU A 44 0.85 -2.16 3.26
CA LEU A 44 0.09 -0.98 3.65
C LEU A 44 -0.63 -1.28 4.95
N ARG A 45 -0.26 -0.56 6.01
CA ARG A 45 -0.79 -0.82 7.34
C ARG A 45 -1.41 0.44 7.92
N ARG A 46 -2.68 0.34 8.30
CA ARG A 46 -3.38 1.45 8.95
C ARG A 46 -2.95 1.58 10.41
N SER A 47 -2.81 2.82 10.87
CA SER A 47 -2.57 3.08 12.27
C SER A 47 -3.90 3.06 13.03
N ASN A 48 -3.90 2.51 14.24
CA ASN A 48 -5.10 2.49 15.08
C ASN A 48 -5.33 3.81 15.82
N THR A 49 -4.29 4.63 15.94
CA THR A 49 -4.33 5.84 16.76
C THR A 49 -4.30 7.12 15.96
N GLU A 50 -3.94 7.05 14.68
CA GLU A 50 -3.80 8.22 13.82
C GLU A 50 -4.44 7.95 12.46
N PRO A 51 -4.98 8.99 11.78
CA PRO A 51 -5.57 8.79 10.46
C PRO A 51 -4.48 8.74 9.38
N ILE A 52 -3.59 7.78 9.51
CA ILE A 52 -2.50 7.59 8.54
C ILE A 52 -2.40 6.12 8.15
N ILE A 53 -1.77 5.90 7.01
CA ILE A 53 -1.42 4.56 6.56
C ILE A 53 0.10 4.52 6.44
N ARG A 54 0.72 3.46 6.96
CA ARG A 54 2.15 3.26 6.86
C ARG A 54 2.44 2.38 5.66
N VAL A 55 3.45 2.77 4.89
CA VAL A 55 3.84 2.04 3.68
C VAL A 55 5.23 1.47 3.88
N TYR A 56 5.33 0.16 3.79
CA TYR A 56 6.61 -0.57 3.86
C TYR A 56 6.82 -1.27 2.53
N ALA A 57 8.06 -1.33 2.07
CA ALA A 57 8.38 -2.03 0.84
C ALA A 57 9.79 -2.60 0.92
N GLU A 58 10.00 -3.70 0.23
CA GLU A 58 11.31 -4.32 0.09
C GLU A 58 11.46 -4.88 -1.32
N SER A 59 12.64 -4.75 -1.88
CA SER A 59 12.95 -5.21 -3.22
C SER A 59 14.45 -5.52 -3.30
N ASP A 60 14.97 -5.73 -4.51
CA ASP A 60 16.38 -6.05 -4.74
C ASP A 60 17.33 -4.96 -4.26
N SER A 61 16.90 -3.72 -4.28
CA SER A 61 17.73 -2.59 -3.85
C SER A 61 16.86 -1.57 -3.15
N ALA A 62 17.50 -0.65 -2.43
CA ALA A 62 16.81 0.46 -1.76
C ALA A 62 16.07 1.34 -2.78
N ASP A 63 16.68 1.58 -3.93
CA ASP A 63 16.05 2.39 -4.98
C ASP A 63 14.81 1.71 -5.54
N SER A 64 14.88 0.41 -5.80
CA SER A 64 13.74 -0.36 -6.30
C SER A 64 12.61 -0.40 -5.28
N ALA A 65 12.95 -0.60 -4.01
CA ALA A 65 11.95 -0.60 -2.94
C ALA A 65 11.26 0.76 -2.82
N LYS A 66 12.01 1.83 -2.94
CA LYS A 66 11.48 3.19 -2.88
C LYS A 66 10.53 3.47 -4.04
N LYS A 67 10.89 3.04 -5.25
CA LYS A 67 10.03 3.20 -6.41
C LYS A 67 8.74 2.40 -6.28
N LEU A 68 8.86 1.19 -5.77
CA LEU A 68 7.71 0.30 -5.56
C LEU A 68 6.75 0.91 -4.54
N ALA A 69 7.26 1.38 -3.42
CA ALA A 69 6.46 2.04 -2.40
C ALA A 69 5.79 3.30 -2.95
N GLY A 70 6.51 4.10 -3.72
CA GLY A 70 5.99 5.31 -4.33
C GLY A 70 4.87 5.04 -5.33
N ARG A 71 5.00 3.96 -6.09
CA ARG A 71 3.99 3.54 -7.05
C ARG A 71 2.66 3.19 -6.35
N PHE A 72 2.72 2.37 -5.33
CA PHE A 72 1.52 1.98 -4.58
C PHE A 72 0.92 3.15 -3.82
N LYS A 73 1.77 4.00 -3.27
CA LYS A 73 1.34 5.21 -2.58
C LYS A 73 0.58 6.15 -3.52
N ALA A 74 1.10 6.36 -4.73
CA ALA A 74 0.46 7.21 -5.72
C ALA A 74 -0.88 6.62 -6.17
N GLU A 75 -0.95 5.31 -6.38
CA GLU A 75 -2.20 4.65 -6.75
C GLU A 75 -3.25 4.79 -5.65
N LEU A 76 -2.84 4.60 -4.40
CA LEU A 76 -3.77 4.73 -3.28
C LEU A 76 -4.29 6.16 -3.16
N LEU A 77 -3.43 7.15 -3.31
CA LEU A 77 -3.84 8.55 -3.28
C LEU A 77 -4.85 8.87 -4.39
N SER A 78 -4.63 8.31 -5.57
CA SER A 78 -5.55 8.48 -6.68
C SER A 78 -6.93 7.89 -6.38
N LEU A 79 -6.95 6.74 -5.70
CA LEU A 79 -8.20 6.08 -5.34
C LEU A 79 -8.92 6.80 -4.20
N LEU A 80 -8.19 7.53 -3.38
CA LEU A 80 -8.76 8.27 -2.26
C LEU A 80 -9.27 9.66 -2.67
N SER A 81 -8.86 10.16 -3.79
CA SER A 81 -9.26 11.51 -4.25
C SER A 81 -10.58 11.55 -5.02
#